data_528b00186dc940fb7864b8bfe22dccad
#
_entry.id   528b00186dc940fb7864b8bfe22dccad
#
_cell.length_a   1.000
_cell.length_b   1.000
_cell.length_c   1.000
_cell.angle_alpha   90.00
_cell.angle_beta   90.00
_cell.angle_gamma   90.00
#
_symmetry.space_group_name_H-M   'P 1'
#
loop_
_entity.id
_entity.type
_entity.pdbx_description
1 polymer ?
#
loop_
_entity_poly.entity_id
_entity_poly.type
_entity_poly.pdbx_seq_one_letter_code
_entity_poly.pdbx_strand_id
1 'polypeptide(L)'
;KIAAHPTGIAHATLTVVADHQPFEVTSLRQDVETDGRRAVVAFTDDWALDAQRRDFRMNALYANTSGDIFDPTGGGLDDIASRRIVFVGDPETRIREDYLRILRFFRFQAWYGRTVPDEAGLAACAKLRSGLADISVERIWVETRKLLAAPQPLAALDAMESTGVID
;
A
#
# COMPACT_ATOMS: atom_id res chain seq x y z
N LYS A 1 -6.73 14.68 27.25
CA LYS A 1 -7.45 15.70 26.46
C LYS A 1 -7.41 15.26 25.01
N ILE A 2 -8.57 15.16 24.36
CA ILE A 2 -8.68 14.72 22.95
C ILE A 2 -8.82 15.98 22.08
N ALA A 3 -8.01 16.08 21.02
CA ALA A 3 -8.11 17.13 20.01
C ALA A 3 -8.23 16.46 18.61
N ALA A 4 -9.05 17.03 17.73
CA ALA A 4 -9.21 16.53 16.35
C ALA A 4 -8.77 17.61 15.36
N HIS A 5 -7.96 17.21 14.38
CA HIS A 5 -7.44 18.09 13.35
C HIS A 5 -7.85 17.57 11.95
N PRO A 6 -8.44 18.41 11.11
CA PRO A 6 -8.92 18.01 9.77
C PRO A 6 -7.78 17.98 8.75
N THR A 7 -6.82 17.09 8.93
CA THR A 7 -5.59 17.02 8.11
C THR A 7 -5.77 16.35 6.74
N GLY A 8 -6.89 15.66 6.52
CA GLY A 8 -7.13 14.89 5.28
C GLY A 8 -8.60 14.81 4.90
N ILE A 9 -9.38 15.90 5.05
CA ILE A 9 -10.83 15.90 4.77
C ILE A 9 -11.14 15.42 3.35
N ALA A 10 -10.31 15.78 2.35
CA ALA A 10 -10.50 15.32 0.97
C ALA A 10 -10.44 13.78 0.83
N HIS A 11 -9.87 13.10 1.81
CA HIS A 11 -9.75 11.64 1.88
C HIS A 11 -10.55 11.04 3.04
N ALA A 12 -11.49 11.82 3.62
CA ALA A 12 -12.28 11.45 4.78
C ALA A 12 -11.42 10.98 5.99
N THR A 13 -10.27 11.60 6.19
CA THR A 13 -9.34 11.30 7.27
C THR A 13 -9.25 12.49 8.22
N LEU A 14 -9.31 12.20 9.52
CA LEU A 14 -9.05 13.14 10.60
C LEU A 14 -7.86 12.64 11.40
N THR A 15 -7.00 13.55 11.87
CA THR A 15 -6.01 13.21 12.88
C THR A 15 -6.57 13.53 14.25
N VAL A 16 -6.74 12.51 15.07
CA VAL A 16 -7.16 12.63 16.47
C VAL A 16 -5.92 12.50 17.35
N VAL A 17 -5.70 13.47 18.23
CA VAL A 17 -4.60 13.41 19.21
C VAL A 17 -5.17 13.05 20.57
N ALA A 18 -4.76 11.91 21.10
CA ALA A 18 -5.10 11.44 22.44
C ALA A 18 -3.79 11.13 23.21
N ASP A 19 -3.67 11.70 24.42
CA ASP A 19 -2.48 11.54 25.27
C ASP A 19 -1.15 11.79 24.53
N HIS A 20 -1.10 12.87 23.75
CA HIS A 20 0.03 13.30 22.91
C HIS A 20 0.38 12.36 21.75
N GLN A 21 -0.44 11.34 21.48
CA GLN A 21 -0.26 10.43 20.33
C GLN A 21 -1.27 10.76 19.24
N PRO A 22 -0.82 10.90 17.96
CA PRO A 22 -1.72 11.09 16.84
C PRO A 22 -2.27 9.73 16.35
N PHE A 23 -3.55 9.73 16.07
CA PHE A 23 -4.28 8.61 15.45
C PHE A 23 -4.98 9.11 14.20
N GLU A 24 -4.83 8.41 13.09
CA GLU A 24 -5.60 8.66 11.87
C GLU A 24 -6.94 7.93 11.96
N VAL A 25 -8.03 8.68 11.87
CA VAL A 25 -9.40 8.15 11.82
C VAL A 25 -9.94 8.37 10.42
N THR A 26 -10.19 7.29 9.70
CA THR A 26 -10.62 7.33 8.30
C THR A 26 -11.90 6.52 8.14
N SER A 27 -12.89 7.07 7.42
CA SER A 27 -14.07 6.30 7.01
C SER A 27 -13.71 5.24 6.01
N LEU A 28 -14.32 4.06 6.11
CA LEU A 28 -14.21 3.03 5.08
C LEU A 28 -14.79 3.55 3.76
N ARG A 29 -14.17 3.17 2.65
CA ARG A 29 -14.55 3.66 1.33
C ARG A 29 -14.29 2.62 0.26
N GLN A 30 -15.04 2.73 -0.84
CA GLN A 30 -14.79 2.02 -2.08
C GLN A 30 -14.48 3.02 -3.19
N ASP A 31 -13.65 2.63 -4.13
CA ASP A 31 -13.38 3.42 -5.33
C ASP A 31 -14.48 3.11 -6.35
N VAL A 32 -15.25 4.14 -6.76
CA VAL A 32 -16.38 3.98 -7.69
C VAL A 32 -15.92 4.17 -9.13
N GLU A 33 -15.00 5.12 -9.36
CA GLU A 33 -14.37 5.37 -10.66
C GLU A 33 -12.93 5.79 -10.43
N THR A 34 -12.00 5.23 -11.20
CA THR A 34 -10.59 5.62 -11.18
C THR A 34 -10.15 6.04 -12.59
N ASP A 35 -9.77 7.30 -12.75
CA ASP A 35 -9.18 7.81 -14.00
C ASP A 35 -7.65 8.01 -13.91
N GLY A 36 -6.98 7.25 -13.04
CA GLY A 36 -5.54 7.29 -12.82
C GLY A 36 -5.05 8.43 -11.93
N ARG A 37 -5.84 9.48 -11.69
CA ARG A 37 -5.46 10.62 -10.82
C ARG A 37 -6.49 10.98 -9.76
N ARG A 38 -7.76 10.65 -9.98
CA ARG A 38 -8.85 10.95 -9.04
C ARG A 38 -9.75 9.73 -8.93
N ALA A 39 -9.80 9.14 -7.76
CA ALA A 39 -10.84 8.18 -7.44
C ALA A 39 -12.07 8.95 -6.95
N VAL A 40 -13.21 8.76 -7.58
CA VAL A 40 -14.50 9.09 -6.96
C VAL A 40 -14.73 8.03 -5.91
N VAL A 41 -14.68 8.42 -4.64
CA VAL A 41 -14.85 7.50 -3.53
C VAL A 41 -16.27 7.57 -3.00
N ALA A 42 -16.88 6.42 -2.73
CA ALA A 42 -18.09 6.30 -1.95
C ALA A 42 -17.75 5.73 -0.58
N PHE A 43 -18.43 6.22 0.46
CA PHE A 43 -18.30 5.62 1.79
C PHE A 43 -19.01 4.28 1.83
N THR A 44 -18.47 3.37 2.63
CA THR A 44 -19.03 2.04 2.82
C THR A 44 -18.87 1.60 4.25
N ASP A 45 -19.74 0.70 4.71
CA ASP A 45 -19.58 -0.02 5.97
C ASP A 45 -19.02 -1.43 5.75
N ASP A 46 -18.76 -1.80 4.48
CA ASP A 46 -18.23 -3.10 4.11
C ASP A 46 -16.69 -3.08 4.11
N TRP A 47 -16.10 -3.83 5.03
CA TRP A 47 -14.66 -3.98 5.20
C TRP A 47 -14.00 -4.68 4.01
N ALA A 48 -14.72 -5.56 3.31
CA ALA A 48 -14.19 -6.25 2.14
C ALA A 48 -14.03 -5.29 0.96
N LEU A 49 -14.95 -4.35 0.77
CA LEU A 49 -14.84 -3.31 -0.26
C LEU A 49 -13.66 -2.37 0.04
N ASP A 50 -13.47 -1.95 1.30
CA ASP A 50 -12.31 -1.12 1.66
C ASP A 50 -10.99 -1.88 1.51
N ALA A 51 -10.96 -3.19 1.82
CA ALA A 51 -9.79 -4.03 1.65
C ALA A 51 -9.37 -4.16 0.17
N GLN A 52 -10.34 -4.30 -0.74
CA GLN A 52 -10.09 -4.51 -2.17
C GLN A 52 -9.38 -3.34 -2.85
N ARG A 53 -9.49 -2.11 -2.34
CA ARG A 53 -8.79 -0.95 -2.91
C ARG A 53 -7.36 -0.76 -2.37
N ARG A 54 -6.96 -1.54 -1.36
CA ARG A 54 -5.62 -1.44 -0.76
C ARG A 54 -4.55 -2.06 -1.67
N ASP A 55 -3.30 -1.72 -1.40
CA ASP A 55 -2.16 -2.21 -2.19
C ASP A 55 -1.84 -3.69 -1.90
N PHE A 56 -1.53 -4.03 -0.65
CA PHE A 56 -1.07 -5.37 -0.25
C PHE A 56 -2.01 -6.03 0.75
N ARG A 57 -2.13 -7.37 0.70
CA ARG A 57 -2.99 -8.14 1.60
C ARG A 57 -2.63 -7.91 3.07
N MET A 58 -1.33 -7.80 3.39
CA MET A 58 -0.89 -7.48 4.74
C MET A 58 -1.37 -6.11 5.26
N ASN A 59 -1.68 -5.17 4.37
CA ASN A 59 -2.24 -3.84 4.70
C ASN A 59 -3.77 -3.81 4.68
N ALA A 60 -4.41 -4.92 4.37
CA ALA A 60 -5.85 -5.07 4.25
C ALA A 60 -6.46 -5.88 5.41
N LEU A 61 -5.77 -5.91 6.54
CA LEU A 61 -6.23 -6.51 7.79
C LEU A 61 -6.92 -5.46 8.65
N TYR A 62 -7.92 -5.89 9.38
CA TYR A 62 -8.69 -5.07 10.31
C TYR A 62 -8.76 -5.75 11.66
N ALA A 63 -8.90 -4.97 12.72
CA ALA A 63 -9.14 -5.48 14.06
C ALA A 63 -10.29 -4.70 14.70
N ASN A 64 -11.10 -5.39 15.49
CA ASN A 64 -12.10 -4.74 16.33
C ASN A 64 -11.48 -4.33 17.69
N THR A 65 -12.29 -3.69 18.53
CA THR A 65 -11.86 -3.25 19.86
C THR A 65 -11.62 -4.41 20.84
N SER A 66 -12.08 -5.62 20.52
CA SER A 66 -11.82 -6.84 21.31
C SER A 66 -10.49 -7.51 20.90
N GLY A 67 -9.87 -7.05 19.82
CA GLY A 67 -8.63 -7.62 19.28
C GLY A 67 -8.85 -8.77 18.28
N ASP A 68 -10.08 -9.04 17.88
CA ASP A 68 -10.35 -10.00 16.81
C ASP A 68 -9.88 -9.44 15.47
N ILE A 69 -9.15 -10.27 14.73
CA ILE A 69 -8.58 -9.87 13.43
C ILE A 69 -9.49 -10.38 12.30
N PHE A 70 -9.78 -9.50 11.36
CA PHE A 70 -10.53 -9.81 10.14
C PHE A 70 -9.57 -9.67 8.94
N ASP A 71 -9.55 -10.71 8.11
CA ASP A 71 -8.78 -10.77 6.86
C ASP A 71 -9.74 -10.95 5.67
N PRO A 72 -10.29 -9.86 5.14
CA PRO A 72 -11.22 -9.94 4.02
C PRO A 72 -10.60 -10.47 2.72
N THR A 73 -9.26 -10.41 2.61
CA THR A 73 -8.52 -10.86 1.44
C THR A 73 -8.18 -12.35 1.49
N GLY A 74 -8.29 -12.97 2.66
CA GLY A 74 -8.07 -14.40 2.87
C GLY A 74 -6.64 -14.87 2.74
N GLY A 75 -5.65 -14.01 3.02
CA GLY A 75 -4.25 -14.41 2.93
C GLY A 75 -3.27 -13.41 3.53
N GLY A 76 -3.75 -12.33 4.12
CA GLY A 76 -2.91 -11.28 4.70
C GLY A 76 -2.18 -11.73 5.96
N LEU A 77 -2.80 -12.56 6.79
CA LEU A 77 -2.16 -13.13 7.98
C LEU A 77 -1.04 -14.10 7.60
N ASP A 78 -1.27 -14.95 6.60
CA ASP A 78 -0.26 -15.88 6.09
C ASP A 78 0.91 -15.13 5.43
N ASP A 79 0.63 -14.04 4.72
CA ASP A 79 1.65 -13.18 4.13
C ASP A 79 2.52 -12.53 5.22
N ILE A 80 1.94 -12.07 6.33
CA ILE A 80 2.70 -11.53 7.46
C ILE A 80 3.57 -12.63 8.08
N ALA A 81 3.00 -13.80 8.35
CA ALA A 81 3.73 -14.92 8.97
C ALA A 81 4.90 -15.39 8.10
N SER A 82 4.70 -15.47 6.79
CA SER A 82 5.72 -15.89 5.81
C SER A 82 6.57 -14.73 5.29
N ARG A 83 6.28 -13.48 5.70
CA ARG A 83 6.95 -12.25 5.25
C ARG A 83 6.94 -12.07 3.73
N ARG A 84 5.82 -12.33 3.13
CA ARG A 84 5.57 -12.14 1.69
C ARG A 84 4.82 -10.82 1.46
N ILE A 85 5.19 -10.13 0.40
CA ILE A 85 4.51 -8.93 -0.05
C ILE A 85 3.67 -9.28 -1.27
N VAL A 86 2.36 -9.44 -1.07
CA VAL A 86 1.43 -9.87 -2.12
C VAL A 86 0.37 -8.79 -2.33
N PHE A 87 0.13 -8.42 -3.57
CA PHE A 87 -0.91 -7.47 -3.94
C PHE A 87 -2.31 -8.00 -3.59
N VAL A 88 -3.24 -7.11 -3.28
CA VAL A 88 -4.66 -7.44 -3.19
C VAL A 88 -5.20 -7.67 -4.60
N GLY A 89 -5.77 -8.85 -4.85
CA GLY A 89 -6.32 -9.20 -6.17
C GLY A 89 -5.26 -9.30 -7.25
N ASP A 90 -5.55 -8.79 -8.44
CA ASP A 90 -4.63 -8.83 -9.58
C ASP A 90 -3.58 -7.71 -9.51
N PRO A 91 -2.27 -8.04 -9.50
CA PRO A 91 -1.19 -7.06 -9.38
C PRO A 91 -1.19 -6.00 -10.48
N GLU A 92 -1.46 -6.38 -11.74
CA GLU A 92 -1.46 -5.42 -12.85
C GLU A 92 -2.58 -4.40 -12.68
N THR A 93 -3.76 -4.84 -12.29
CA THR A 93 -4.90 -3.97 -12.01
C THR A 93 -4.55 -2.99 -10.89
N ARG A 94 -3.98 -3.48 -9.80
CA ARG A 94 -3.57 -2.62 -8.67
C ARG A 94 -2.53 -1.59 -9.06
N ILE A 95 -1.54 -1.96 -9.87
CA ILE A 95 -0.50 -1.04 -10.34
C ILE A 95 -1.07 0.01 -11.30
N ARG A 96 -1.99 -0.36 -12.20
CA ARG A 96 -2.61 0.61 -13.14
C ARG A 96 -3.44 1.69 -12.44
N GLU A 97 -4.00 1.41 -11.27
CA GLU A 97 -4.72 2.42 -10.47
C GLU A 97 -3.78 3.47 -9.89
N ASP A 98 -2.55 3.10 -9.54
CA ASP A 98 -1.50 3.99 -9.06
C ASP A 98 -0.13 3.35 -9.28
N TYR A 99 0.61 3.82 -10.29
CA TYR A 99 1.93 3.30 -10.64
C TYR A 99 2.97 3.46 -9.51
N LEU A 100 2.72 4.33 -8.53
CA LEU A 100 3.58 4.42 -7.34
C LEU A 100 3.61 3.09 -6.55
N ARG A 101 2.61 2.23 -6.72
CA ARG A 101 2.58 0.91 -6.08
C ARG A 101 3.74 0.01 -6.50
N ILE A 102 4.38 0.28 -7.66
CA ILE A 102 5.64 -0.38 -8.05
C ILE A 102 6.73 -0.08 -7.01
N LEU A 103 7.01 1.20 -6.73
CA LEU A 103 8.02 1.57 -5.74
C LEU A 103 7.63 1.13 -4.33
N ARG A 104 6.33 1.17 -4.01
CA ARG A 104 5.82 0.67 -2.74
C ARG A 104 6.10 -0.82 -2.56
N PHE A 105 5.92 -1.65 -3.62
CA PHE A 105 6.21 -3.09 -3.58
C PHE A 105 7.66 -3.35 -3.15
N PHE A 106 8.63 -2.72 -3.80
CA PHE A 106 10.04 -2.88 -3.45
C PHE A 106 10.38 -2.30 -2.07
N ARG A 107 9.76 -1.17 -1.70
CA ARG A 107 9.92 -0.63 -0.35
C ARG A 107 9.41 -1.58 0.72
N PHE A 108 8.22 -2.14 0.55
CA PHE A 108 7.67 -3.11 1.50
C PHE A 108 8.52 -4.38 1.55
N GLN A 109 9.03 -4.84 0.41
CA GLN A 109 9.98 -5.95 0.35
C GLN A 109 11.24 -5.66 1.18
N ALA A 110 11.82 -4.47 1.07
CA ALA A 110 13.00 -4.05 1.83
C ALA A 110 12.76 -3.97 3.35
N TRP A 111 11.58 -3.56 3.77
CA TRP A 111 11.24 -3.40 5.19
C TRP A 111 10.77 -4.70 5.85
N TYR A 112 9.95 -5.48 5.17
CA TYR A 112 9.19 -6.55 5.79
C TYR A 112 9.44 -7.92 5.14
N GLY A 113 9.84 -7.94 3.86
CA GLY A 113 10.10 -9.18 3.12
C GLY A 113 11.37 -9.87 3.61
N ARG A 114 11.35 -11.20 3.61
CA ARG A 114 12.55 -12.03 3.89
C ARG A 114 12.72 -13.16 2.88
N THR A 115 11.74 -13.34 2.02
CA THR A 115 11.72 -14.36 0.99
C THR A 115 12.00 -13.75 -0.37
N VAL A 116 12.14 -14.59 -1.37
CA VAL A 116 12.10 -14.15 -2.77
C VAL A 116 10.78 -13.37 -2.98
N PRO A 117 10.83 -12.18 -3.60
CA PRO A 117 9.64 -11.41 -3.89
C PRO A 117 8.58 -12.24 -4.62
N ASP A 118 7.31 -11.90 -4.43
CA ASP A 118 6.20 -12.56 -5.12
C ASP A 118 6.35 -12.45 -6.64
N GLU A 119 6.34 -13.60 -7.32
CA GLU A 119 6.64 -13.68 -8.76
C GLU A 119 5.63 -12.88 -9.60
N ALA A 120 4.33 -12.99 -9.28
CA ALA A 120 3.29 -12.24 -9.97
C ALA A 120 3.44 -10.72 -9.78
N GLY A 121 3.76 -10.31 -8.56
CA GLY A 121 4.06 -8.91 -8.23
C GLY A 121 5.28 -8.39 -8.98
N LEU A 122 6.39 -9.15 -9.02
CA LEU A 122 7.59 -8.78 -9.78
C LEU A 122 7.31 -8.64 -11.28
N ALA A 123 6.62 -9.63 -11.87
CA ALA A 123 6.29 -9.62 -13.29
C ALA A 123 5.41 -8.41 -13.66
N ALA A 124 4.42 -8.09 -12.81
CA ALA A 124 3.57 -6.92 -13.02
C ALA A 124 4.35 -5.60 -12.89
N CYS A 125 5.27 -5.49 -11.92
CA CYS A 125 6.15 -4.33 -11.76
C CYS A 125 7.04 -4.13 -13.01
N ALA A 126 7.69 -5.19 -13.48
CA ALA A 126 8.52 -5.17 -14.69
C ALA A 126 7.73 -4.73 -15.93
N LYS A 127 6.53 -5.30 -16.11
CA LYS A 127 5.66 -5.03 -17.25
C LYS A 127 5.16 -3.59 -17.29
N LEU A 128 4.86 -3.02 -16.13
CA LEU A 128 4.20 -1.71 -16.01
C LEU A 128 5.13 -0.57 -15.58
N ARG A 129 6.45 -0.82 -15.52
CA ARG A 129 7.44 0.16 -15.03
C ARG A 129 7.42 1.50 -15.74
N SER A 130 7.07 1.51 -17.04
CA SER A 130 6.96 2.76 -17.81
C SER A 130 5.95 3.76 -17.24
N GLY A 131 4.94 3.30 -16.53
CA GLY A 131 3.96 4.16 -15.87
C GLY A 131 4.53 5.00 -14.72
N LEU A 132 5.75 4.71 -14.25
CA LEU A 132 6.45 5.55 -13.28
C LEU A 132 6.76 6.95 -13.84
N ALA A 133 6.84 7.12 -15.15
CA ALA A 133 7.01 8.42 -15.80
C ALA A 133 5.82 9.37 -15.56
N ASP A 134 4.65 8.85 -15.24
CA ASP A 134 3.45 9.63 -14.96
C ASP A 134 3.35 10.07 -13.48
N ILE A 135 4.27 9.61 -12.64
CA ILE A 135 4.27 9.92 -11.20
C ILE A 135 5.15 11.15 -10.93
N SER A 136 4.69 12.02 -10.04
CA SER A 136 5.49 13.19 -9.67
C SER A 136 6.78 12.80 -8.94
N VAL A 137 7.84 13.57 -9.19
CA VAL A 137 9.18 13.33 -8.62
C VAL A 137 9.13 13.32 -7.09
N GLU A 138 8.31 14.14 -6.48
CA GLU A 138 8.14 14.21 -5.02
C GLU A 138 7.59 12.89 -4.46
N ARG A 139 6.60 12.29 -5.12
CA ARG A 139 6.04 10.99 -4.71
C ARG A 139 7.08 9.88 -4.86
N ILE A 140 7.79 9.85 -5.99
CA ILE A 140 8.89 8.91 -6.23
C ILE A 140 9.94 9.06 -5.14
N TRP A 141 10.39 10.29 -4.88
CA TRP A 141 11.43 10.57 -3.87
C TRP A 141 11.04 10.11 -2.47
N VAL A 142 9.79 10.34 -2.06
CA VAL A 142 9.30 9.90 -0.74
C VAL A 142 9.40 8.38 -0.59
N GLU A 143 8.99 7.59 -1.59
CA GLU A 143 9.07 6.14 -1.54
C GLU A 143 10.52 5.64 -1.64
N THR A 144 11.34 6.23 -2.51
CA THR A 144 12.77 5.90 -2.66
C THR A 144 13.52 6.14 -1.34
N ARG A 145 13.33 7.31 -0.72
CA ARG A 145 13.96 7.63 0.57
C ARG A 145 13.58 6.61 1.66
N LYS A 146 12.30 6.20 1.71
CA LYS A 146 11.83 5.19 2.66
C LYS A 146 12.41 3.81 2.36
N LEU A 147 12.61 3.46 1.09
CA LEU A 147 13.23 2.21 0.68
C LEU A 147 14.69 2.18 1.12
N LEU A 148 15.45 3.25 0.84
CA LEU A 148 16.87 3.35 1.21
C LEU A 148 17.10 3.36 2.72
N ALA A 149 16.13 3.80 3.52
CA ALA A 149 16.15 3.75 4.98
C ALA A 149 15.79 2.37 5.56
N ALA A 150 15.44 1.38 4.73
CA ALA A 150 15.08 0.05 5.20
C ALA A 150 16.29 -0.71 5.75
N PRO A 151 16.08 -1.71 6.63
CA PRO A 151 17.17 -2.53 7.17
C PRO A 151 17.92 -3.35 6.11
N GLN A 152 17.26 -3.72 5.01
CA GLN A 152 17.81 -4.56 3.94
C GLN A 152 17.45 -4.01 2.55
N PRO A 153 17.96 -2.82 2.17
CA PRO A 153 17.57 -2.20 0.92
C PRO A 153 18.20 -2.89 -0.31
N LEU A 154 19.39 -3.50 -0.18
CA LEU A 154 20.15 -4.04 -1.32
C LEU A 154 19.36 -5.09 -2.10
N ALA A 155 18.77 -6.09 -1.44
CA ALA A 155 18.02 -7.13 -2.12
C ALA A 155 16.79 -6.57 -2.90
N ALA A 156 16.20 -5.48 -2.40
CA ALA A 156 15.12 -4.81 -3.12
C ALA A 156 15.64 -4.00 -4.32
N LEU A 157 16.81 -3.38 -4.19
CA LEU A 157 17.47 -2.66 -5.30
C LEU A 157 17.89 -3.64 -6.40
N ASP A 158 18.49 -4.78 -6.05
CA ASP A 158 18.83 -5.84 -7.02
C ASP A 158 17.58 -6.32 -7.79
N ALA A 159 16.46 -6.48 -7.07
CA ALA A 159 15.20 -6.84 -7.70
C ALA A 159 14.65 -5.72 -8.60
N MET A 160 14.81 -4.44 -8.24
CA MET A 160 14.44 -3.30 -9.08
C MET A 160 15.28 -3.24 -10.35
N GLU A 161 16.59 -3.46 -10.26
CA GLU A 161 17.49 -3.53 -11.42
C GLU A 161 17.09 -4.69 -12.34
N SER A 162 16.92 -5.89 -11.79
CA SER A 162 16.54 -7.08 -12.59
C SER A 162 15.20 -6.94 -13.31
N THR A 163 14.30 -6.10 -12.81
CA THR A 163 13.00 -5.79 -13.41
C THR A 163 13.01 -4.54 -14.30
N GLY A 164 14.17 -3.83 -14.39
CA GLY A 164 14.31 -2.59 -15.14
C GLY A 164 13.50 -1.43 -14.56
N VAL A 165 13.18 -1.47 -13.27
CA VAL A 165 12.53 -0.36 -12.55
C VAL A 165 13.55 0.74 -12.23
N ILE A 166 14.80 0.37 -12.07
CA ILE A 166 15.98 1.25 -12.07
C ILE A 166 16.99 0.72 -13.08
N ASP A 167 17.77 1.63 -13.69
CA ASP A 167 18.89 1.34 -14.58
C ASP A 167 20.23 1.43 -13.82
#